data_2630c785ef25e2f9da0596769dccf024
#
_entry.id   2630c785ef25e2f9da0596769dccf024
#
_cell.length_a   1.000
_cell.length_b   1.000
_cell.length_c   1.000
_cell.angle_alpha   90.00
_cell.angle_beta   90.00
_cell.angle_gamma   90.00
#
_symmetry.space_group_name_H-M   'P 1'
#
loop_
_entity.id
_entity.type
_entity.pdbx_description
1 polymer ?
#
loop_
_entity_poly.entity_id
_entity_poly.type
_entity_poly.pdbx_seq_one_letter_code
_entity_poly.pdbx_strand_id
1 'polypeptide(L)'
;EDWYFTAKIDGQQLKPQKMDAADLAAYQKKELTVPQLMERYYPTKLMPKVPEDTYRFPRQMEGAEGAVAIEKFNVYKEKDEQRPDFGRYKFYAQVDGARMSAVASRQDLNAYFDRVMTPNQLIEKNFGERLHLKSAYEKYRLPEGVDPKGIRVAKDHTDNKWKVYVDMGDKGKTAKHEISFDDGYSLFKTRTATREQIAAKYLTPEINGLLSAQTAKLEKSNSMKM
;
A
#
# COMPACT_ATOMS: atom_id res chain seq x y z
N GLU A 1 31.42 27.06 0.52
CA GLU A 1 32.14 25.86 0.02
C GLU A 1 31.43 24.58 0.48
N ASP A 2 31.22 23.65 -0.48
CA ASP A 2 30.63 22.35 -0.18
C ASP A 2 31.74 21.35 0.14
N TRP A 3 31.64 20.70 1.29
CA TRP A 3 32.57 19.66 1.71
C TRP A 3 31.97 18.29 1.53
N TYR A 4 32.78 17.31 1.16
CA TYR A 4 32.35 15.96 0.88
C TYR A 4 33.16 14.95 1.67
N PHE A 5 32.46 14.04 2.35
CA PHE A 5 33.06 12.88 2.97
C PHE A 5 33.14 11.75 1.93
N THR A 6 34.32 11.14 1.82
CA THR A 6 34.54 10.00 0.95
C THR A 6 35.34 8.95 1.70
N ALA A 7 35.12 7.68 1.38
CA ALA A 7 35.83 6.58 1.99
C ALA A 7 36.06 5.45 0.99
N LYS A 8 36.97 4.54 1.32
CA LYS A 8 37.25 3.32 0.60
C LYS A 8 37.02 2.11 1.51
N ILE A 9 36.20 1.16 1.09
CA ILE A 9 35.92 -0.09 1.83
C ILE A 9 36.23 -1.25 0.89
N ASP A 10 36.99 -2.22 1.37
CA ASP A 10 37.37 -3.43 0.62
C ASP A 10 37.90 -3.11 -0.81
N GLY A 11 38.69 -2.05 -0.90
CA GLY A 11 39.24 -1.61 -2.18
C GLY A 11 38.31 -0.78 -3.07
N GLN A 12 37.02 -0.69 -2.76
CA GLN A 12 36.05 0.09 -3.52
C GLN A 12 35.93 1.52 -3.00
N GLN A 13 36.10 2.49 -3.88
CA GLN A 13 35.84 3.90 -3.58
C GLN A 13 34.35 4.14 -3.46
N LEU A 14 33.90 4.69 -2.34
CA LEU A 14 32.52 5.04 -2.13
C LEU A 14 32.17 6.38 -2.79
N LYS A 15 30.91 6.52 -3.21
CA LYS A 15 30.42 7.77 -3.76
C LYS A 15 30.46 8.87 -2.72
N PRO A 16 31.10 10.05 -3.01
CA PRO A 16 31.16 11.15 -2.06
C PRO A 16 29.79 11.57 -1.53
N GLN A 17 29.72 11.84 -0.25
CA GLN A 17 28.51 12.35 0.42
C GLN A 17 28.79 13.77 0.89
N LYS A 18 27.87 14.70 0.60
CA LYS A 18 27.98 16.08 1.09
C LYS A 18 27.89 16.07 2.63
N MET A 19 28.86 16.67 3.27
CA MET A 19 28.89 16.80 4.73
C MET A 19 27.99 17.93 5.21
N ASP A 20 27.34 17.71 6.33
CA ASP A 20 26.67 18.77 7.05
C ASP A 20 27.70 19.68 7.71
N ALA A 21 27.41 20.99 7.76
CA ALA A 21 28.34 21.98 8.32
C ALA A 21 28.67 21.69 9.80
N ALA A 22 27.70 21.19 10.56
CA ALA A 22 27.89 20.80 11.96
C ALA A 22 28.86 19.63 12.10
N ASP A 23 28.75 18.62 11.24
CA ASP A 23 29.64 17.44 11.24
C ASP A 23 31.07 17.83 10.83
N LEU A 24 31.20 18.71 9.84
CA LEU A 24 32.48 19.23 9.44
C LEU A 24 33.16 19.98 10.59
N ALA A 25 32.43 20.87 11.28
CA ALA A 25 32.95 21.62 12.42
C ALA A 25 33.36 20.70 13.57
N ALA A 26 32.55 19.68 13.89
CA ALA A 26 32.85 18.70 14.93
C ALA A 26 34.07 17.83 14.56
N TYR A 27 34.21 17.45 13.28
CA TYR A 27 35.38 16.74 12.80
C TYR A 27 36.67 17.58 12.91
N GLN A 28 36.62 18.84 12.51
CA GLN A 28 37.73 19.77 12.62
C GLN A 28 38.20 19.98 14.07
N LYS A 29 37.23 20.01 14.99
CA LYS A 29 37.49 20.09 16.45
C LYS A 29 37.89 18.75 17.07
N LYS A 30 37.98 17.68 16.31
CA LYS A 30 38.25 16.30 16.78
C LYS A 30 37.18 15.74 17.75
N GLU A 31 35.95 16.30 17.69
CA GLU A 31 34.81 15.82 18.44
C GLU A 31 34.10 14.65 17.71
N LEU A 32 34.30 14.53 16.39
CA LEU A 32 33.89 13.40 15.58
C LEU A 32 35.08 12.68 14.97
N THR A 33 35.05 11.36 15.03
CA THR A 33 36.05 10.48 14.43
C THR A 33 35.63 10.00 13.04
N VAL A 34 36.59 9.51 12.25
CA VAL A 34 36.32 8.91 10.93
C VAL A 34 35.34 7.72 11.03
N PRO A 35 35.47 6.77 11.99
CA PRO A 35 34.46 5.73 12.15
C PRO A 35 33.03 6.27 12.37
N GLN A 36 32.88 7.29 13.22
CA GLN A 36 31.57 7.92 13.45
C GLN A 36 31.00 8.61 12.19
N LEU A 37 31.87 9.23 11.39
CA LEU A 37 31.46 9.76 10.08
C LEU A 37 31.06 8.64 9.12
N MET A 38 31.76 7.51 9.13
CA MET A 38 31.38 6.32 8.36
C MET A 38 29.97 5.84 8.73
N GLU A 39 29.67 5.71 10.02
CA GLU A 39 28.34 5.31 10.50
C GLU A 39 27.24 6.31 10.08
N ARG A 40 27.53 7.61 10.05
CA ARG A 40 26.57 8.64 9.63
C ARG A 40 26.31 8.66 8.13
N TYR A 41 27.38 8.64 7.33
CA TYR A 41 27.30 8.87 5.90
C TYR A 41 27.15 7.59 5.08
N TYR A 42 27.62 6.45 5.63
CA TYR A 42 27.58 5.15 4.96
C TYR A 42 27.08 4.01 5.86
N PRO A 43 26.00 4.21 6.63
CA PRO A 43 25.56 3.23 7.64
C PRO A 43 25.32 1.84 7.03
N THR A 44 24.72 1.79 5.86
CA THR A 44 24.40 0.52 5.17
C THR A 44 25.62 -0.20 4.59
N LYS A 45 26.74 0.50 4.41
CA LYS A 45 28.01 -0.10 3.94
C LYS A 45 28.71 -0.93 5.01
N LEU A 46 28.45 -0.61 6.28
CA LEU A 46 29.02 -1.32 7.44
C LEU A 46 28.11 -2.47 7.90
N MET A 47 26.90 -2.55 7.39
CA MET A 47 25.95 -3.62 7.75
C MET A 47 26.24 -4.90 6.96
N PRO A 48 26.03 -6.08 7.57
CA PRO A 48 26.11 -7.34 6.84
C PRO A 48 25.06 -7.38 5.73
N LYS A 49 25.49 -7.85 4.56
CA LYS A 49 24.57 -8.05 3.43
C LYS A 49 23.70 -9.28 3.67
N VAL A 50 22.46 -9.20 3.26
CA VAL A 50 21.56 -10.35 3.24
C VAL A 50 22.11 -11.39 2.24
N PRO A 51 22.17 -12.68 2.58
CA PRO A 51 22.58 -13.74 1.66
C PRO A 51 21.76 -13.72 0.37
N GLU A 52 22.37 -14.06 -0.76
CA GLU A 52 21.76 -13.93 -2.10
C GLU A 52 20.49 -14.79 -2.24
N ASP A 53 20.49 -15.97 -1.68
CA ASP A 53 19.33 -16.88 -1.65
C ASP A 53 18.15 -16.26 -0.86
N THR A 54 18.44 -15.73 0.33
CA THR A 54 17.45 -15.06 1.16
C THR A 54 16.98 -13.74 0.53
N TYR A 55 17.87 -13.02 -0.16
CA TYR A 55 17.51 -11.76 -0.81
C TYR A 55 16.52 -11.96 -1.98
N ARG A 56 16.65 -13.06 -2.71
CA ARG A 56 15.79 -13.37 -3.86
C ARG A 56 14.51 -14.11 -3.47
N PHE A 57 14.52 -14.84 -2.37
CA PHE A 57 13.44 -15.75 -1.96
C PHE A 57 13.26 -15.74 -0.42
N PRO A 58 12.05 -16.01 0.08
CA PRO A 58 10.80 -16.16 -0.67
C PRO A 58 10.20 -14.79 -1.04
N ARG A 59 9.58 -14.71 -2.20
CA ARG A 59 8.75 -13.54 -2.59
C ARG A 59 7.33 -13.68 -2.06
N GLN A 60 7.24 -13.93 -0.78
CA GLN A 60 5.97 -14.08 -0.06
C GLN A 60 6.07 -13.31 1.26
N MET A 61 4.94 -12.84 1.74
CA MET A 61 4.79 -12.16 3.03
C MET A 61 3.73 -12.88 3.84
N GLU A 62 3.79 -12.76 5.16
CA GLU A 62 2.67 -13.14 6.00
C GLU A 62 1.50 -12.17 5.76
N GLY A 63 0.34 -12.74 5.41
CA GLY A 63 -0.93 -12.05 5.35
C GLY A 63 -1.84 -12.52 6.48
N ALA A 64 -3.03 -11.94 6.59
CA ALA A 64 -4.00 -12.28 7.63
C ALA A 64 -4.48 -13.74 7.57
N GLU A 65 -4.55 -14.33 6.36
CA GLU A 65 -5.02 -15.70 6.10
C GLU A 65 -3.88 -16.64 5.63
N GLY A 66 -2.61 -16.27 5.85
CA GLY A 66 -1.45 -17.05 5.43
C GLY A 66 -0.51 -16.30 4.48
N ALA A 67 0.39 -17.05 3.83
CA ALA A 67 1.39 -16.45 2.95
C ALA A 67 0.76 -15.85 1.69
N VAL A 68 1.05 -14.57 1.41
CA VAL A 68 0.62 -13.86 0.21
C VAL A 68 1.78 -13.59 -0.73
N ALA A 69 1.53 -13.68 -2.04
CA ALA A 69 2.56 -13.48 -3.04
C ALA A 69 2.91 -12.01 -3.22
N ILE A 70 4.21 -11.73 -3.31
CA ILE A 70 4.72 -10.46 -3.83
C ILE A 70 4.82 -10.59 -5.35
N GLU A 71 3.85 -10.01 -6.07
CA GLU A 71 3.79 -10.09 -7.53
C GLU A 71 4.83 -9.19 -8.18
N LYS A 72 5.07 -8.02 -7.57
CA LYS A 72 6.00 -7.04 -8.11
C LYS A 72 6.58 -6.15 -7.01
N PHE A 73 7.89 -5.90 -7.10
CA PHE A 73 8.58 -4.87 -6.34
C PHE A 73 9.59 -4.16 -7.24
N ASN A 74 9.50 -2.84 -7.32
CA ASN A 74 10.38 -2.02 -8.14
C ASN A 74 10.79 -0.75 -7.40
N VAL A 75 11.97 -0.26 -7.77
CA VAL A 75 12.45 1.08 -7.42
C VAL A 75 12.52 1.89 -8.71
N TYR A 76 11.91 3.06 -8.73
CA TYR A 76 11.94 3.96 -9.88
C TYR A 76 12.04 5.41 -9.45
N LYS A 77 12.53 6.25 -10.36
CA LYS A 77 12.55 7.70 -10.17
C LYS A 77 11.31 8.30 -10.80
N GLU A 78 10.59 9.15 -10.06
CA GLU A 78 9.44 9.87 -10.63
C GLU A 78 9.93 10.86 -11.72
N LYS A 79 9.36 10.73 -12.90
CA LYS A 79 9.74 11.52 -14.07
C LYS A 79 8.67 12.52 -14.50
N ASP A 80 7.50 12.45 -13.92
CA ASP A 80 6.39 13.36 -14.21
C ASP A 80 6.62 14.67 -13.45
N GLU A 81 6.94 15.73 -14.20
CA GLU A 81 7.22 17.07 -13.66
C GLU A 81 6.02 17.72 -12.98
N GLN A 82 4.80 17.27 -13.30
CA GLN A 82 3.58 17.80 -12.68
C GLN A 82 3.33 17.21 -11.29
N ARG A 83 4.10 16.21 -10.88
CA ARG A 83 3.93 15.58 -9.56
C ARG A 83 4.79 16.24 -8.49
N PRO A 84 4.27 16.37 -7.26
CA PRO A 84 5.03 16.98 -6.15
C PRO A 84 6.27 16.17 -5.75
N ASP A 85 6.34 14.93 -6.15
CA ASP A 85 7.45 14.01 -5.90
C ASP A 85 8.36 13.83 -7.14
N PHE A 86 8.27 14.73 -8.12
CA PHE A 86 9.18 14.76 -9.28
C PHE A 86 10.64 14.65 -8.87
N GLY A 87 11.39 13.83 -9.58
CA GLY A 87 12.81 13.61 -9.35
C GLY A 87 13.14 12.74 -8.13
N ARG A 88 12.18 12.39 -7.29
CA ARG A 88 12.38 11.52 -6.11
C ARG A 88 12.30 10.04 -6.50
N TYR A 89 13.04 9.22 -5.79
CA TYR A 89 12.90 7.77 -5.91
C TYR A 89 11.68 7.28 -5.14
N LYS A 90 11.01 6.27 -5.70
CA LYS A 90 9.82 5.63 -5.12
C LYS A 90 9.98 4.13 -5.10
N PHE A 91 9.47 3.50 -4.07
CA PHE A 91 9.16 2.08 -4.07
C PHE A 91 7.77 1.88 -4.66
N TYR A 92 7.63 0.84 -5.45
CA TYR A 92 6.35 0.31 -5.90
C TYR A 92 6.28 -1.16 -5.54
N ALA A 93 5.19 -1.55 -4.93
CA ALA A 93 4.89 -2.94 -4.63
C ALA A 93 3.50 -3.34 -5.13
N GLN A 94 3.37 -4.56 -5.58
CA GLN A 94 2.10 -5.22 -5.80
C GLN A 94 2.12 -6.52 -4.99
N VAL A 95 1.21 -6.61 -4.02
CA VAL A 95 1.11 -7.73 -3.07
C VAL A 95 -0.34 -8.15 -3.01
N ASP A 96 -0.61 -9.40 -3.39
CA ASP A 96 -1.95 -9.97 -3.42
C ASP A 96 -2.96 -9.02 -4.11
N GLY A 97 -2.60 -8.56 -5.32
CA GLY A 97 -3.38 -7.62 -6.14
C GLY A 97 -3.39 -6.17 -5.67
N ALA A 98 -3.02 -5.87 -4.42
CA ALA A 98 -2.95 -4.50 -3.91
C ALA A 98 -1.74 -3.76 -4.48
N ARG A 99 -1.97 -2.58 -5.08
CA ARG A 99 -0.92 -1.73 -5.68
C ARG A 99 -0.59 -0.58 -4.76
N MET A 100 0.68 -0.44 -4.44
CA MET A 100 1.17 0.55 -3.47
C MET A 100 2.39 1.26 -4.01
N SER A 101 2.52 2.55 -3.72
CA SER A 101 3.75 3.30 -3.96
C SER A 101 4.00 4.31 -2.85
N ALA A 102 5.27 4.51 -2.52
CA ALA A 102 5.71 5.50 -1.54
C ALA A 102 7.03 6.12 -1.98
N VAL A 103 7.26 7.36 -1.58
CA VAL A 103 8.58 7.98 -1.75
C VAL A 103 9.57 7.25 -0.86
N ALA A 104 10.64 6.76 -1.46
CA ALA A 104 11.67 6.05 -0.74
C ALA A 104 12.54 7.02 0.07
N SER A 105 12.78 6.71 1.34
CA SER A 105 13.79 7.42 2.11
C SER A 105 15.20 7.14 1.57
N ARG A 106 16.13 8.05 1.79
CA ARG A 106 17.53 7.82 1.40
C ARG A 106 18.11 6.58 2.07
N GLN A 107 17.76 6.37 3.34
CA GLN A 107 18.21 5.20 4.10
C GLN A 107 17.70 3.89 3.50
N ASP A 108 16.41 3.83 3.13
CA ASP A 108 15.82 2.63 2.54
C ASP A 108 16.34 2.35 1.13
N LEU A 109 16.61 3.41 0.34
CA LEU A 109 17.29 3.26 -0.96
C LEU A 109 18.68 2.66 -0.81
N ASN A 110 19.46 3.18 0.15
CA ASN A 110 20.78 2.64 0.43
C ASN A 110 20.68 1.19 0.90
N ALA A 111 19.72 0.87 1.80
CA ALA A 111 19.49 -0.49 2.28
C ALA A 111 19.12 -1.45 1.14
N TYR A 112 18.34 -1.00 0.17
CA TYR A 112 17.99 -1.77 -1.02
C TYR A 112 19.21 -2.00 -1.93
N PHE A 113 19.91 -0.94 -2.32
CA PHE A 113 21.05 -1.05 -3.24
C PHE A 113 22.25 -1.75 -2.62
N ASP A 114 22.44 -1.63 -1.31
CA ASP A 114 23.51 -2.31 -0.58
C ASP A 114 23.13 -3.74 -0.14
N ARG A 115 21.87 -4.16 -0.43
CA ARG A 115 21.34 -5.50 -0.09
C ARG A 115 21.39 -5.82 1.40
N VAL A 116 21.19 -4.84 2.26
CA VAL A 116 21.10 -5.04 3.72
C VAL A 116 19.65 -5.24 4.19
N MET A 117 18.68 -4.96 3.33
CA MET A 117 17.27 -5.30 3.56
C MET A 117 16.70 -5.99 2.32
N THR A 118 15.87 -6.99 2.56
CA THR A 118 15.14 -7.70 1.50
C THR A 118 14.00 -6.86 0.96
N PRO A 119 13.49 -7.13 -0.27
CA PRO A 119 12.24 -6.54 -0.76
C PRO A 119 11.07 -6.73 0.21
N ASN A 120 10.94 -7.91 0.85
CA ASN A 120 9.92 -8.18 1.86
C ASN A 120 9.99 -7.21 3.04
N GLN A 121 11.19 -7.03 3.61
CA GLN A 121 11.40 -6.09 4.72
C GLN A 121 11.12 -4.64 4.32
N LEU A 122 11.48 -4.24 3.09
CA LEU A 122 11.19 -2.91 2.57
C LEU A 122 9.70 -2.70 2.31
N ILE A 123 8.99 -3.74 1.84
CA ILE A 123 7.53 -3.71 1.66
C ILE A 123 6.86 -3.57 3.03
N GLU A 124 7.24 -4.39 4.00
CA GLU A 124 6.68 -4.33 5.35
C GLU A 124 6.90 -2.95 5.98
N LYS A 125 8.12 -2.43 5.92
CA LYS A 125 8.46 -1.13 6.49
C LYS A 125 7.69 0.03 5.85
N ASN A 126 7.53 0.03 4.51
CA ASN A 126 6.95 1.17 3.79
C ASN A 126 5.45 1.03 3.51
N PHE A 127 4.90 -0.19 3.59
CA PHE A 127 3.53 -0.49 3.20
C PHE A 127 2.78 -1.37 4.20
N GLY A 128 3.40 -1.80 5.30
CA GLY A 128 2.80 -2.73 6.28
C GLY A 128 1.44 -2.26 6.75
N GLU A 129 1.29 -0.98 7.11
CA GLU A 129 -0.02 -0.41 7.49
C GLU A 129 -1.09 -0.59 6.40
N ARG A 130 -0.72 -0.46 5.12
CA ARG A 130 -1.66 -0.62 4.00
C ARG A 130 -2.03 -2.08 3.75
N LEU A 131 -1.12 -3.00 4.01
CA LEU A 131 -1.40 -4.44 3.97
C LEU A 131 -2.36 -4.81 5.10
N HIS A 132 -2.17 -4.27 6.29
CA HIS A 132 -3.13 -4.42 7.40
C HIS A 132 -4.50 -3.80 7.07
N LEU A 133 -4.54 -2.69 6.31
CA LEU A 133 -5.81 -2.14 5.82
C LEU A 133 -6.55 -3.10 4.88
N LYS A 134 -5.84 -3.87 4.04
CA LYS A 134 -6.48 -4.89 3.20
C LYS A 134 -7.17 -5.93 4.07
N SER A 135 -6.49 -6.47 5.08
CA SER A 135 -7.08 -7.44 6.02
C SER A 135 -8.28 -6.88 6.78
N ALA A 136 -8.34 -5.56 7.02
CA ALA A 136 -9.48 -4.91 7.64
C ALA A 136 -10.76 -4.95 6.80
N TYR A 137 -10.65 -5.14 5.47
CA TYR A 137 -11.82 -5.28 4.59
C TYR A 137 -12.27 -6.73 4.39
N GLU A 138 -11.46 -7.72 4.70
CA GLU A 138 -11.77 -9.15 4.50
C GLU A 138 -12.99 -9.63 5.31
N LYS A 139 -13.28 -8.96 6.43
CA LYS A 139 -14.48 -9.21 7.24
C LYS A 139 -15.80 -8.79 6.56
N TYR A 140 -15.75 -7.94 5.54
CA TYR A 140 -16.94 -7.48 4.85
C TYR A 140 -17.24 -8.39 3.66
N ARG A 141 -18.28 -9.19 3.80
CA ARG A 141 -18.74 -10.13 2.78
C ARG A 141 -20.15 -9.77 2.33
N LEU A 142 -20.38 -9.78 1.02
CA LEU A 142 -21.72 -9.59 0.49
C LEU A 142 -22.65 -10.71 0.94
N PRO A 143 -23.91 -10.39 1.22
CA PRO A 143 -24.94 -11.41 1.39
C PRO A 143 -25.09 -12.29 0.16
N GLU A 144 -25.43 -13.56 0.35
CA GLU A 144 -25.72 -14.47 -0.76
C GLU A 144 -26.86 -13.96 -1.63
N GLY A 145 -26.80 -14.23 -2.93
CA GLY A 145 -27.81 -13.83 -3.89
C GLY A 145 -27.71 -12.40 -4.43
N VAL A 146 -26.62 -11.68 -4.10
CA VAL A 146 -26.27 -10.39 -4.69
C VAL A 146 -25.34 -10.59 -5.88
N ASP A 147 -25.76 -10.09 -7.07
CA ASP A 147 -24.85 -10.05 -8.23
C ASP A 147 -23.83 -8.92 -8.08
N PRO A 148 -22.52 -9.22 -8.02
CA PRO A 148 -21.47 -8.20 -7.93
C PRO A 148 -21.51 -7.19 -9.08
N LYS A 149 -22.05 -7.57 -10.25
CA LYS A 149 -22.20 -6.67 -11.40
C LYS A 149 -23.18 -5.53 -11.15
N GLY A 150 -24.08 -5.67 -10.19
CA GLY A 150 -25.01 -4.62 -9.77
C GLY A 150 -24.39 -3.53 -8.92
N ILE A 151 -23.19 -3.76 -8.37
CA ILE A 151 -22.52 -2.82 -7.47
C ILE A 151 -21.98 -1.63 -8.25
N ARG A 152 -22.33 -0.44 -7.82
CA ARG A 152 -21.84 0.82 -8.37
C ARG A 152 -21.18 1.65 -7.30
N VAL A 153 -19.94 2.06 -7.56
CA VAL A 153 -19.22 3.07 -6.76
C VAL A 153 -18.80 4.16 -7.72
N ALA A 154 -19.31 5.34 -7.50
CA ALA A 154 -19.05 6.49 -8.35
C ALA A 154 -18.94 7.78 -7.53
N LYS A 155 -18.23 8.74 -8.07
CA LYS A 155 -18.19 10.09 -7.52
C LYS A 155 -19.44 10.83 -7.96
N ASP A 156 -20.21 11.36 -7.01
CA ASP A 156 -21.35 12.20 -7.31
C ASP A 156 -20.84 13.60 -7.69
N HIS A 157 -21.19 14.07 -8.87
CA HIS A 157 -20.73 15.36 -9.39
C HIS A 157 -21.38 16.55 -8.68
N THR A 158 -22.47 16.33 -7.96
CA THR A 158 -23.20 17.40 -7.27
C THR A 158 -22.50 17.84 -5.99
N ASP A 159 -22.02 16.86 -5.19
CA ASP A 159 -21.39 17.12 -3.89
C ASP A 159 -19.90 16.71 -3.85
N ASN A 160 -19.39 16.21 -4.99
CA ASN A 160 -18.00 15.75 -5.15
C ASN A 160 -17.60 14.59 -4.23
N LYS A 161 -18.59 13.82 -3.71
CA LYS A 161 -18.38 12.74 -2.77
C LYS A 161 -18.49 11.38 -3.45
N TRP A 162 -17.78 10.40 -2.92
CA TRP A 162 -17.90 9.02 -3.36
C TRP A 162 -19.17 8.39 -2.77
N LYS A 163 -19.96 7.73 -3.61
CA LYS A 163 -21.19 7.04 -3.20
C LYS A 163 -21.19 5.60 -3.70
N VAL A 164 -21.76 4.70 -2.89
CA VAL A 164 -21.98 3.29 -3.21
C VAL A 164 -23.47 3.00 -3.22
N TYR A 165 -23.93 2.18 -4.16
CA TYR A 165 -25.27 1.57 -4.20
C TYR A 165 -25.23 0.25 -4.93
N VAL A 166 -26.24 -0.59 -4.71
CA VAL A 166 -26.42 -1.87 -5.38
C VAL A 166 -27.74 -1.88 -6.14
N ASP A 167 -27.67 -2.22 -7.42
CA ASP A 167 -28.82 -2.49 -8.27
C ASP A 167 -29.06 -4.02 -8.29
N MET A 168 -30.11 -4.47 -7.68
CA MET A 168 -30.45 -5.89 -7.56
C MET A 168 -31.52 -6.33 -8.60
N GLY A 169 -31.69 -5.55 -9.68
CA GLY A 169 -32.66 -5.82 -10.72
C GLY A 169 -34.10 -5.78 -10.17
N ASP A 170 -34.85 -6.86 -10.41
CA ASP A 170 -36.26 -6.98 -9.97
C ASP A 170 -36.43 -6.89 -8.43
N LYS A 171 -35.35 -7.07 -7.66
CA LYS A 171 -35.39 -6.95 -6.20
C LYS A 171 -35.32 -5.48 -5.75
N GLY A 172 -35.03 -4.56 -6.66
CA GLY A 172 -34.90 -3.13 -6.36
C GLY A 172 -33.46 -2.64 -6.26
N LYS A 173 -33.32 -1.42 -5.76
CA LYS A 173 -32.01 -0.76 -5.57
C LYS A 173 -31.89 -0.28 -4.13
N THR A 174 -30.69 -0.34 -3.60
CA THR A 174 -30.38 0.33 -2.31
C THR A 174 -30.34 1.85 -2.51
N ALA A 175 -30.47 2.60 -1.44
CA ALA A 175 -30.15 4.01 -1.45
C ALA A 175 -28.66 4.23 -1.81
N LYS A 176 -28.31 5.44 -2.24
CA LYS A 176 -26.93 5.84 -2.44
C LYS A 176 -26.33 6.27 -1.10
N HIS A 177 -25.32 5.55 -0.63
CA HIS A 177 -24.61 5.87 0.59
C HIS A 177 -23.27 6.53 0.29
N GLU A 178 -22.96 7.59 1.02
CA GLU A 178 -21.64 8.20 0.99
C GLU A 178 -20.62 7.26 1.63
N ILE A 179 -19.48 7.08 0.97
CA ILE A 179 -18.34 6.33 1.52
C ILE A 179 -17.25 7.31 1.98
N SER A 180 -16.49 6.92 2.98
CA SER A 180 -15.39 7.74 3.47
C SER A 180 -14.33 7.97 2.40
N PHE A 181 -13.55 9.05 2.54
CA PHE A 181 -12.41 9.31 1.66
C PHE A 181 -11.42 8.13 1.67
N ASP A 182 -11.14 7.56 2.84
CA ASP A 182 -10.20 6.45 3.00
C ASP A 182 -10.69 5.18 2.30
N ASP A 183 -11.99 4.88 2.37
CA ASP A 183 -12.58 3.75 1.63
C ASP A 183 -12.53 3.97 0.12
N GLY A 184 -12.81 5.17 -0.35
CA GLY A 184 -12.63 5.55 -1.75
C GLY A 184 -11.18 5.44 -2.20
N TYR A 185 -10.25 5.90 -1.39
CA TYR A 185 -8.82 5.80 -1.66
C TYR A 185 -8.37 4.33 -1.69
N SER A 186 -8.83 3.52 -0.72
CA SER A 186 -8.56 2.08 -0.65
C SER A 186 -9.07 1.34 -1.88
N LEU A 187 -10.24 1.69 -2.39
CA LEU A 187 -10.83 1.07 -3.58
C LEU A 187 -10.10 1.47 -4.88
N PHE A 188 -9.88 2.78 -5.09
CA PHE A 188 -9.46 3.28 -6.41
C PHE A 188 -7.95 3.48 -6.55
N LYS A 189 -7.25 3.77 -5.45
CA LYS A 189 -5.82 4.08 -5.47
C LYS A 189 -4.96 2.91 -5.02
N THR A 190 -5.15 2.43 -3.80
CA THR A 190 -4.29 1.37 -3.24
C THR A 190 -4.75 -0.03 -3.60
N ARG A 191 -6.01 -0.22 -4.02
CA ARG A 191 -6.60 -1.52 -4.32
C ARG A 191 -6.59 -2.48 -3.13
N THR A 192 -6.67 -1.94 -1.92
CA THR A 192 -6.75 -2.70 -0.67
C THR A 192 -8.19 -3.07 -0.30
N ALA A 193 -9.18 -2.53 -1.00
CA ALA A 193 -10.60 -2.89 -0.89
C ALA A 193 -11.18 -3.20 -2.26
N THR A 194 -12.17 -4.10 -2.32
CA THR A 194 -12.97 -4.38 -3.51
C THR A 194 -14.31 -3.65 -3.45
N ARG A 195 -15.03 -3.58 -4.60
CA ARG A 195 -16.38 -2.98 -4.64
C ARG A 195 -17.35 -3.76 -3.77
N GLU A 196 -17.22 -5.07 -3.76
CA GLU A 196 -18.02 -6.00 -2.97
C GLU A 196 -17.85 -5.73 -1.48
N GLN A 197 -16.61 -5.58 -1.03
CA GLN A 197 -16.29 -5.28 0.38
C GLN A 197 -16.82 -3.89 0.79
N ILE A 198 -16.70 -2.89 -0.07
CA ILE A 198 -17.27 -1.57 0.20
C ILE A 198 -18.80 -1.64 0.26
N ALA A 199 -19.45 -2.31 -0.68
CA ALA A 199 -20.91 -2.48 -0.65
C ALA A 199 -21.34 -3.23 0.62
N ALA A 200 -20.65 -4.31 0.98
CA ALA A 200 -20.94 -5.07 2.21
C ALA A 200 -20.77 -4.20 3.47
N LYS A 201 -19.75 -3.36 3.53
CA LYS A 201 -19.51 -2.47 4.68
C LYS A 201 -20.65 -1.50 4.92
N TYR A 202 -21.21 -0.93 3.86
CA TYR A 202 -22.18 0.17 3.96
C TYR A 202 -23.63 -0.26 3.78
N LEU A 203 -23.92 -1.35 3.03
CA LEU A 203 -25.25 -1.64 2.50
C LEU A 203 -25.83 -2.99 2.96
N THR A 204 -25.11 -3.80 3.73
CA THR A 204 -25.59 -5.12 4.18
C THR A 204 -27.00 -5.09 4.77
N PRO A 205 -27.38 -4.14 5.66
CA PRO A 205 -28.73 -4.11 6.22
C PRO A 205 -29.80 -3.88 5.16
N GLU A 206 -29.58 -2.96 4.22
CA GLU A 206 -30.54 -2.65 3.15
C GLU A 206 -30.65 -3.80 2.13
N ILE A 207 -29.51 -4.41 1.76
CA ILE A 207 -29.49 -5.58 0.89
C ILE A 207 -30.31 -6.73 1.51
N ASN A 208 -30.11 -7.02 2.79
CA ASN A 208 -30.87 -8.04 3.48
C ASN A 208 -32.38 -7.73 3.54
N GLY A 209 -32.73 -6.46 3.71
CA GLY A 209 -34.12 -6.01 3.64
C GLY A 209 -34.78 -6.28 2.27
N LEU A 210 -34.08 -5.98 1.18
CA LEU A 210 -34.55 -6.25 -0.18
C LEU A 210 -34.67 -7.74 -0.48
N LEU A 211 -33.73 -8.56 -0.02
CA LEU A 211 -33.77 -10.01 -0.16
C LEU A 211 -34.97 -10.62 0.60
N SER A 212 -35.18 -10.20 1.84
CA SER A 212 -36.30 -10.70 2.68
C SER A 212 -37.68 -10.31 2.12
N ALA A 213 -37.82 -9.08 1.60
CA ALA A 213 -39.07 -8.63 1.01
C ALA A 213 -39.45 -9.44 -0.25
N GLN A 214 -38.48 -9.93 -0.99
CA GLN A 214 -38.74 -10.78 -2.16
C GLN A 214 -39.18 -12.18 -1.73
N THR A 215 -38.54 -12.78 -0.72
CA THR A 215 -38.94 -14.09 -0.19
C THR A 215 -40.39 -14.07 0.25
N ALA A 216 -40.80 -13.05 1.00
CA ALA A 216 -42.17 -12.87 1.44
C ALA A 216 -43.19 -12.70 0.31
N LYS A 217 -42.80 -12.04 -0.81
CA LYS A 217 -43.65 -11.92 -2.00
C LYS A 217 -43.84 -13.26 -2.73
N LEU A 218 -42.78 -14.06 -2.83
CA LEU A 218 -42.82 -15.38 -3.47
C LEU A 218 -43.68 -16.35 -2.65
N GLU A 219 -43.60 -16.34 -1.36
CA GLU A 219 -44.42 -17.17 -0.47
C GLU A 219 -45.94 -16.82 -0.58
N LYS A 220 -46.26 -15.51 -0.61
CA LYS A 220 -47.66 -15.06 -0.81
C LYS A 220 -48.20 -15.44 -2.21
N SER A 221 -47.38 -15.37 -3.22
CA SER A 221 -47.77 -15.76 -4.60
C SER A 221 -48.04 -17.27 -4.73
N ASN A 222 -47.26 -18.09 -4.01
CA ASN A 222 -47.43 -19.54 -4.01
C ASN A 222 -48.65 -19.98 -3.15
N SER A 223 -48.93 -19.29 -2.07
CA SER A 223 -50.09 -19.58 -1.23
C SER A 223 -51.43 -19.18 -1.88
N MET A 224 -51.43 -18.26 -2.86
CA MET A 224 -52.64 -17.90 -3.64
C MET A 224 -52.94 -18.82 -4.83
N LYS A 225 -52.02 -19.74 -5.15
CA LYS A 225 -52.15 -20.67 -6.26
C LYS A 225 -52.56 -22.10 -5.81
N MET A 226 -52.72 -22.32 -4.53
CA MET A 226 -53.30 -23.52 -3.94
C MET A 226 -54.78 -23.26 -3.60
#